data_4da4e98525a533415d8216619014ce13
#
_entry.id   4da4e98525a533415d8216619014ce13
#
_cell.length_a   1.000
_cell.length_b   1.000
_cell.length_c   1.000
_cell.angle_alpha   90.00
_cell.angle_beta   90.00
_cell.angle_gamma   90.00
#
_symmetry.space_group_name_H-M   'P 1'
#
loop_
_entity.id
_entity.type
_entity.pdbx_description
1 polymer ?
#
loop_
_entity_poly.entity_id
_entity_poly.type
_entity_poly.pdbx_seq_one_letter_code
_entity_poly.pdbx_strand_id
1 'polypeptide(L)'
;MKKIVLSLVALLCVASVSAQSKFESSVKSAAKAVASQKWSVGLRAGSTVQAVAECFYGDNTYVEGRFGMTALFGSLNAPVAADFTVLHNWNCFNMDWTPSAGKWFFDAGVGLSVGGGSHTAYVGVAGTAKLGIKFNSAPVRLSVDWTPVFGPGFVYAKGYTHTGFPSLNIANFGVSAVYCF
;
A
#
# COMPACT_ATOMS: atom_id res chain seq x y z
N MET A 1 -8.87 -23.41 -3.62
CA MET A 1 -8.34 -22.04 -3.47
C MET A 1 -8.13 -21.62 -2.00
N LYS A 2 -9.01 -21.98 -1.06
CA LYS A 2 -8.80 -21.66 0.38
C LYS A 2 -7.51 -22.26 1.00
N LYS A 3 -7.02 -23.38 0.48
CA LYS A 3 -5.80 -24.07 1.00
C LYS A 3 -4.49 -23.38 0.63
N ILE A 4 -4.46 -22.62 -0.49
CA ILE A 4 -3.24 -21.93 -0.96
C ILE A 4 -2.99 -20.65 -0.14
N VAL A 5 -4.05 -19.93 0.23
CA VAL A 5 -3.94 -18.72 1.07
C VAL A 5 -3.47 -19.08 2.48
N LEU A 6 -3.97 -20.21 3.02
CA LEU A 6 -3.55 -20.68 4.35
C LEU A 6 -2.08 -21.10 4.38
N SER A 7 -1.58 -21.71 3.28
CA SER A 7 -0.17 -22.10 3.19
C SER A 7 0.78 -20.91 3.04
N LEU A 8 0.34 -19.84 2.37
CA LEU A 8 1.15 -18.62 2.21
C LEU A 8 1.28 -17.85 3.54
N VAL A 9 0.19 -17.79 4.31
CA VAL A 9 0.19 -17.19 5.65
C VAL A 9 1.02 -18.04 6.62
N ALA A 10 0.93 -19.38 6.55
CA ALA A 10 1.74 -20.27 7.36
C ALA A 10 3.24 -20.19 7.00
N LEU A 11 3.61 -20.00 5.73
CA LEU A 11 4.99 -19.84 5.30
C LEU A 11 5.60 -18.52 5.81
N LEU A 12 4.81 -17.44 5.89
CA LEU A 12 5.22 -16.17 6.49
C LEU A 12 5.42 -16.28 8.02
N CYS A 13 4.62 -17.11 8.68
CA CYS A 13 4.74 -17.33 10.13
C CYS A 13 5.90 -18.26 10.50
N VAL A 14 6.22 -19.28 9.70
CA VAL A 14 7.30 -20.24 9.98
C VAL A 14 8.69 -19.63 9.73
N ALA A 15 8.83 -18.69 8.80
CA ALA A 15 10.08 -17.96 8.57
C ALA A 15 10.48 -17.08 9.78
N SER A 16 9.52 -16.73 10.65
CA SER A 16 9.77 -15.89 11.82
C SER A 16 10.30 -16.65 13.04
N VAL A 17 10.13 -17.97 13.12
CA VAL A 17 10.49 -18.76 14.31
C VAL A 17 11.92 -19.28 14.29
N SER A 18 12.52 -19.49 13.11
CA SER A 18 13.88 -20.04 12.99
C SER A 18 15.01 -19.01 13.10
N ALA A 19 14.68 -17.72 13.21
CA ALA A 19 15.64 -16.61 13.17
C ALA A 19 16.01 -16.04 14.56
N GLN A 20 15.46 -16.54 15.64
CA GLN A 20 15.55 -15.88 16.96
C GLN A 20 16.95 -15.84 17.57
N SER A 21 17.86 -16.75 17.27
CA SER A 21 19.18 -16.80 17.94
C SER A 21 20.30 -15.96 17.28
N LYS A 22 20.10 -15.51 16.02
CA LYS A 22 20.99 -14.53 15.35
C LYS A 22 20.43 -13.11 15.36
N PHE A 23 19.26 -12.91 15.94
CA PHE A 23 18.46 -11.70 15.80
C PHE A 23 18.91 -10.58 16.74
N GLU A 24 19.40 -10.87 17.94
CA GLU A 24 19.73 -9.82 18.93
C GLU A 24 20.93 -8.95 18.56
N SER A 25 21.94 -9.49 17.90
CA SER A 25 23.09 -8.68 17.44
C SER A 25 22.75 -7.85 16.19
N SER A 26 21.86 -8.36 15.33
CA SER A 26 21.36 -7.65 14.15
C SER A 26 20.39 -6.54 14.53
N VAL A 27 19.61 -6.69 15.61
CA VAL A 27 18.63 -5.70 16.07
C VAL A 27 19.29 -4.39 16.52
N LYS A 28 20.43 -4.44 17.18
CA LYS A 28 21.17 -3.21 17.60
C LYS A 28 21.76 -2.46 16.41
N SER A 29 22.19 -3.17 15.36
CA SER A 29 22.68 -2.55 14.12
C SER A 29 21.52 -2.03 13.27
N ALA A 30 20.40 -2.73 13.25
CA ALA A 30 19.19 -2.30 12.54
C ALA A 30 18.55 -1.06 13.17
N ALA A 31 18.54 -0.94 14.51
CA ALA A 31 18.01 0.23 15.20
C ALA A 31 18.76 1.52 14.85
N LYS A 32 20.06 1.43 14.54
CA LYS A 32 20.87 2.58 14.11
C LYS A 32 20.66 2.90 12.63
N ALA A 33 20.33 1.91 11.80
CA ALA A 33 19.98 2.08 10.38
C ALA A 33 18.56 2.63 10.18
N VAL A 34 17.66 2.40 11.14
CA VAL A 34 16.25 2.88 11.11
C VAL A 34 16.16 4.43 11.10
N ALA A 35 17.15 5.13 11.62
CA ALA A 35 17.18 6.60 11.64
C ALA A 35 17.48 7.24 10.27
N SER A 36 17.90 6.48 9.27
CA SER A 36 18.22 6.99 7.92
C SER A 36 17.47 6.30 6.78
N GLN A 37 16.39 5.59 7.10
CA GLN A 37 15.60 4.89 6.07
C GLN A 37 14.91 5.89 5.15
N LYS A 38 15.38 5.95 3.91
CA LYS A 38 14.83 6.86 2.89
C LYS A 38 13.83 6.17 1.97
N TRP A 39 13.83 4.85 1.92
CA TRP A 39 13.01 4.08 1.00
C TRP A 39 12.26 2.95 1.70
N SER A 40 11.07 2.66 1.21
CA SER A 40 10.34 1.46 1.57
C SER A 40 9.72 0.85 0.34
N VAL A 41 9.67 -0.47 0.26
CA VAL A 41 8.95 -1.19 -0.80
C VAL A 41 8.09 -2.29 -0.19
N GLY A 42 6.99 -2.61 -0.84
CA GLY A 42 6.10 -3.64 -0.36
C GLY A 42 4.89 -3.88 -1.23
N LEU A 43 3.87 -4.41 -0.61
CA LEU A 43 2.62 -4.76 -1.25
C LEU A 43 1.44 -4.17 -0.48
N ARG A 44 0.41 -3.82 -1.22
CA ARG A 44 -0.89 -3.44 -0.72
C ARG A 44 -1.93 -4.40 -1.27
N ALA A 45 -2.77 -4.93 -0.41
CA ALA A 45 -3.92 -5.74 -0.75
C ALA A 45 -5.21 -5.00 -0.35
N GLY A 46 -6.13 -4.88 -1.26
CA GLY A 46 -7.40 -4.19 -1.06
C GLY A 46 -8.35 -4.51 -2.20
N SER A 47 -9.00 -3.51 -2.77
CA SER A 47 -9.79 -3.66 -3.99
C SER A 47 -8.94 -4.11 -5.18
N THR A 48 -7.65 -3.77 -5.17
CA THR A 48 -6.61 -4.25 -6.10
C THR A 48 -5.38 -4.69 -5.31
N VAL A 49 -4.56 -5.54 -5.91
CA VAL A 49 -3.21 -5.81 -5.37
C VAL A 49 -2.25 -4.86 -6.05
N GLN A 50 -1.49 -4.14 -5.25
CA GLN A 50 -0.58 -3.10 -5.71
C GLN A 50 0.81 -3.31 -5.13
N ALA A 51 1.82 -3.13 -5.97
CA ALA A 51 3.18 -2.90 -5.51
C ALA A 51 3.27 -1.46 -4.99
N VAL A 52 3.95 -1.26 -3.87
CA VAL A 52 4.11 0.03 -3.20
C VAL A 52 5.56 0.36 -3.07
N ALA A 53 5.93 1.59 -3.38
CA ALA A 53 7.25 2.16 -3.11
C ALA A 53 7.08 3.52 -2.43
N GLU A 54 7.79 3.75 -1.33
CA GLU A 54 7.75 5.00 -0.57
C GLU A 54 9.16 5.62 -0.56
N CYS A 55 9.25 6.92 -0.77
CA CYS A 55 10.47 7.71 -0.70
C CYS A 55 10.32 8.83 0.32
N PHE A 56 11.05 8.75 1.42
CA PHE A 56 11.06 9.73 2.51
C PHE A 56 12.09 10.81 2.18
N TYR A 57 11.68 12.07 2.12
CA TYR A 57 12.55 13.22 1.80
C TYR A 57 12.50 14.31 2.87
N GLY A 58 11.68 14.14 3.89
CA GLY A 58 11.60 15.00 5.06
C GLY A 58 11.26 14.18 6.30
N ASP A 59 11.32 14.82 7.46
CA ASP A 59 11.07 14.14 8.73
C ASP A 59 9.66 13.55 8.84
N ASN A 60 8.69 14.23 8.22
CA ASN A 60 7.28 13.87 8.29
C ASN A 60 6.62 13.75 6.90
N THR A 61 7.39 13.70 5.82
CA THR A 61 6.86 13.72 4.47
C THR A 61 7.49 12.65 3.58
N TYR A 62 6.67 12.03 2.73
CA TYR A 62 7.14 11.07 1.75
C TYR A 62 6.23 11.03 0.52
N VAL A 63 6.81 10.64 -0.60
CA VAL A 63 6.08 10.29 -1.82
C VAL A 63 5.88 8.79 -1.87
N GLU A 64 4.70 8.37 -2.20
CA GLU A 64 4.33 6.97 -2.37
C GLU A 64 3.85 6.74 -3.80
N GLY A 65 4.49 5.79 -4.48
CA GLY A 65 4.05 5.26 -5.77
C GLY A 65 3.38 3.91 -5.58
N ARG A 66 2.23 3.69 -6.21
CA ARG A 66 1.52 2.42 -6.24
C ARG A 66 1.29 1.99 -7.68
N PHE A 67 1.56 0.74 -7.97
CA PHE A 67 1.21 0.11 -9.24
C PHE A 67 0.39 -1.14 -9.00
N GLY A 68 -0.81 -1.19 -9.54
CA GLY A 68 -1.77 -2.25 -9.31
C GLY A 68 -2.25 -2.93 -10.58
N MET A 69 -2.72 -4.17 -10.39
CA MET A 69 -3.40 -4.94 -11.43
C MET A 69 -4.61 -5.64 -10.81
N THR A 70 -5.77 -5.46 -11.43
CA THR A 70 -7.03 -6.09 -10.99
C THR A 70 -7.16 -7.56 -11.36
N ALA A 71 -6.38 -8.04 -12.31
CA ALA A 71 -6.48 -9.40 -12.85
C ALA A 71 -6.15 -10.54 -11.89
N LEU A 72 -5.50 -10.26 -10.75
CA LEU A 72 -5.05 -11.31 -9.82
C LEU A 72 -6.17 -11.89 -8.95
N PHE A 73 -7.30 -11.19 -8.77
CA PHE A 73 -8.39 -11.61 -7.88
C PHE A 73 -9.79 -11.51 -8.50
N GLY A 74 -9.88 -11.05 -9.75
CA GLY A 74 -11.12 -11.00 -10.49
C GLY A 74 -11.50 -12.36 -11.08
N SER A 75 -12.76 -12.51 -11.48
CA SER A 75 -13.21 -13.60 -12.32
C SER A 75 -12.30 -13.71 -13.56
N LEU A 76 -12.03 -14.93 -14.02
CA LEU A 76 -11.23 -15.20 -15.23
C LEU A 76 -11.76 -14.47 -16.49
N ASN A 77 -12.96 -13.92 -16.42
CA ASN A 77 -13.60 -13.12 -17.47
C ASN A 77 -13.57 -11.60 -17.20
N ALA A 78 -12.96 -11.15 -16.09
CA ALA A 78 -12.83 -9.71 -15.85
C ALA A 78 -11.70 -9.15 -16.73
N PRO A 79 -11.93 -8.00 -17.41
CA PRO A 79 -10.88 -7.38 -18.20
C PRO A 79 -9.71 -6.98 -17.27
N VAL A 80 -8.51 -7.32 -17.71
CA VAL A 80 -7.28 -6.89 -17.02
C VAL A 80 -7.26 -5.36 -17.00
N ALA A 81 -7.22 -4.81 -15.81
CA ALA A 81 -7.04 -3.38 -15.62
C ALA A 81 -5.79 -3.14 -14.79
N ALA A 82 -5.05 -2.12 -15.15
CA ALA A 82 -3.88 -1.65 -14.41
C ALA A 82 -4.16 -0.25 -13.87
N ASP A 83 -3.62 0.04 -12.69
CA ASP A 83 -3.69 1.36 -12.08
C ASP A 83 -2.31 1.81 -11.60
N PHE A 84 -2.09 3.11 -11.66
CA PHE A 84 -0.92 3.76 -11.12
C PHE A 84 -1.36 4.96 -10.29
N THR A 85 -0.89 5.03 -9.05
CA THR A 85 -1.23 6.11 -8.12
C THR A 85 0.05 6.69 -7.53
N VAL A 86 0.16 8.00 -7.53
CA VAL A 86 1.22 8.74 -6.83
C VAL A 86 0.60 9.61 -5.77
N LEU A 87 1.09 9.49 -4.54
CA LEU A 87 0.58 10.19 -3.37
C LEU A 87 1.72 10.95 -2.71
N HIS A 88 1.45 12.17 -2.31
CA HIS A 88 2.26 12.92 -1.37
C HIS A 88 1.63 12.79 0.00
N ASN A 89 2.35 12.20 0.95
CA ASN A 89 1.87 11.87 2.27
C ASN A 89 2.58 12.68 3.35
N TRP A 90 1.84 13.03 4.38
CA TRP A 90 2.34 13.66 5.61
C TRP A 90 2.06 12.75 6.79
N ASN A 91 3.05 12.55 7.63
CA ASN A 91 2.84 11.97 8.96
C ASN A 91 2.20 13.03 9.86
N CYS A 92 0.94 12.85 10.18
CA CYS A 92 0.17 13.80 10.97
C CYS A 92 0.47 13.66 12.46
N PHE A 93 0.50 12.41 12.96
CA PHE A 93 0.84 12.13 14.37
C PHE A 93 1.35 10.71 14.54
N ASN A 94 2.17 10.56 15.57
CA ASN A 94 2.68 9.30 16.04
C ASN A 94 2.10 9.01 17.44
N MET A 95 1.77 7.75 17.70
CA MET A 95 1.11 7.32 18.93
C MET A 95 1.89 6.15 19.55
N ASP A 96 2.04 6.14 20.86
CA ASP A 96 2.75 5.10 21.60
C ASP A 96 1.76 4.14 22.27
N TRP A 97 0.83 3.57 21.49
CA TRP A 97 -0.17 2.61 22.02
C TRP A 97 0.44 1.30 22.46
N THR A 98 1.47 0.83 21.78
CA THR A 98 2.18 -0.42 22.09
C THR A 98 3.69 -0.20 21.97
N PRO A 99 4.32 0.53 22.93
CA PRO A 99 5.73 0.95 22.80
C PRO A 99 6.71 -0.20 22.71
N SER A 100 6.39 -1.37 23.26
CA SER A 100 7.21 -2.58 23.13
C SER A 100 7.19 -3.20 21.73
N ALA A 101 6.07 -3.08 21.02
CA ALA A 101 5.91 -3.67 19.69
C ALA A 101 6.37 -2.74 18.58
N GLY A 102 6.06 -1.45 18.68
CA GLY A 102 6.38 -0.49 17.65
C GLY A 102 5.72 0.87 17.87
N LYS A 103 5.99 1.77 16.95
CA LYS A 103 5.44 3.12 16.93
C LYS A 103 4.27 3.18 15.94
N TRP A 104 3.10 3.52 16.45
CA TRP A 104 1.93 3.77 15.63
C TRP A 104 2.02 5.12 14.95
N PHE A 105 1.47 5.21 13.76
CA PHE A 105 1.45 6.43 12.96
C PHE A 105 0.10 6.61 12.28
N PHE A 106 -0.26 7.85 12.07
CA PHE A 106 -1.36 8.24 11.20
C PHE A 106 -0.84 9.19 10.13
N ASP A 107 -0.99 8.79 8.88
CA ASP A 107 -0.59 9.57 7.72
C ASP A 107 -1.82 9.99 6.93
N ALA A 108 -1.77 11.17 6.36
CA ALA A 108 -2.74 11.64 5.38
C ALA A 108 -2.01 12.15 4.15
N GLY A 109 -2.67 12.10 3.00
CA GLY A 109 -2.03 12.54 1.76
C GLY A 109 -2.99 12.79 0.64
N VAL A 110 -2.46 13.38 -0.42
CA VAL A 110 -3.17 13.65 -1.68
C VAL A 110 -2.27 13.31 -2.86
N GLY A 111 -2.88 13.04 -3.98
CA GLY A 111 -2.14 12.72 -5.20
C GLY A 111 -3.01 12.51 -6.41
N LEU A 112 -2.47 11.79 -7.36
CA LEU A 112 -3.13 11.48 -8.63
C LEU A 112 -3.18 9.97 -8.82
N SER A 113 -4.27 9.52 -9.41
CA SER A 113 -4.44 8.13 -9.80
C SER A 113 -4.92 8.06 -11.25
N VAL A 114 -4.30 7.17 -12.00
CA VAL A 114 -4.71 6.85 -13.37
C VAL A 114 -4.83 5.34 -13.50
N GLY A 115 -5.75 4.90 -14.30
CA GLY A 115 -5.90 3.48 -14.53
C GLY A 115 -6.75 3.20 -15.76
N GLY A 116 -6.71 1.96 -16.17
CA GLY A 116 -7.50 1.56 -17.32
C GLY A 116 -7.38 0.08 -17.64
N GLY A 117 -8.30 -0.36 -18.44
CA GLY A 117 -8.39 -1.71 -18.97
C GLY A 117 -8.84 -1.67 -20.43
N SER A 118 -9.25 -2.83 -20.95
CA SER A 118 -9.61 -2.96 -22.37
C SER A 118 -10.75 -2.05 -22.83
N HIS A 119 -11.63 -1.64 -21.91
CA HIS A 119 -12.83 -0.86 -22.24
C HIS A 119 -13.06 0.34 -21.32
N THR A 120 -12.17 0.57 -20.38
CA THR A 120 -12.30 1.64 -19.40
C THR A 120 -10.98 2.33 -19.17
N ALA A 121 -11.03 3.64 -18.93
CA ALA A 121 -9.90 4.40 -18.42
C ALA A 121 -10.40 5.42 -17.41
N TYR A 122 -9.54 5.85 -16.51
CA TYR A 122 -9.83 6.94 -15.60
C TYR A 122 -8.58 7.75 -15.29
N VAL A 123 -8.81 8.98 -14.90
CA VAL A 123 -7.82 9.83 -14.25
C VAL A 123 -8.51 10.54 -13.10
N GLY A 124 -7.84 10.64 -11.96
CA GLY A 124 -8.49 11.25 -10.80
C GLY A 124 -7.50 11.78 -9.77
N VAL A 125 -8.03 12.60 -8.89
CA VAL A 125 -7.35 13.01 -7.66
C VAL A 125 -7.60 11.92 -6.62
N ALA A 126 -6.53 11.46 -6.00
CA ALA A 126 -6.57 10.49 -4.92
C ALA A 126 -6.30 11.19 -3.59
N GLY A 127 -7.10 10.88 -2.58
CA GLY A 127 -6.79 11.15 -1.19
C GLY A 127 -6.26 9.91 -0.52
N THR A 128 -5.60 10.02 0.63
CA THR A 128 -5.30 8.86 1.48
C THR A 128 -5.36 9.22 2.95
N ALA A 129 -5.87 8.30 3.75
CA ALA A 129 -5.77 8.27 5.20
C ALA A 129 -5.26 6.88 5.58
N LYS A 130 -4.13 6.83 6.31
CA LYS A 130 -3.39 5.61 6.60
C LYS A 130 -3.11 5.52 8.09
N LEU A 131 -3.54 4.43 8.73
CA LEU A 131 -3.20 4.09 10.11
C LEU A 131 -2.32 2.86 10.11
N GLY A 132 -1.18 2.91 10.81
CA GLY A 132 -0.26 1.79 10.80
C GLY A 132 0.67 1.73 11.99
N ILE A 133 1.51 0.71 11.99
CA ILE A 133 2.56 0.49 12.98
C ILE A 133 3.90 0.26 12.27
N LYS A 134 4.94 0.94 12.73
CA LYS A 134 6.33 0.66 12.40
C LYS A 134 6.93 -0.15 13.53
N PHE A 135 7.34 -1.39 13.25
CA PHE A 135 7.87 -2.29 14.27
C PHE A 135 9.27 -1.87 14.73
N ASN A 136 9.53 -2.05 16.03
CA ASN A 136 10.86 -1.84 16.61
C ASN A 136 11.81 -3.00 16.34
N SER A 137 11.26 -4.21 16.21
CA SER A 137 12.03 -5.45 16.06
C SER A 137 12.36 -5.80 14.60
N ALA A 138 11.71 -5.15 13.63
CA ALA A 138 11.90 -5.42 12.22
C ALA A 138 11.73 -4.14 11.39
N PRO A 139 12.44 -3.97 10.29
CA PRO A 139 12.31 -2.83 9.40
C PRO A 139 11.05 -2.95 8.53
N VAL A 140 9.90 -3.17 9.18
CA VAL A 140 8.61 -3.38 8.52
C VAL A 140 7.60 -2.38 9.06
N ARG A 141 6.79 -1.83 8.14
CA ARG A 141 5.58 -1.05 8.44
C ARG A 141 4.37 -1.83 7.95
N LEU A 142 3.35 -1.95 8.81
CA LEU A 142 2.04 -2.43 8.44
C LEU A 142 1.05 -1.28 8.56
N SER A 143 0.14 -1.17 7.62
CA SER A 143 -0.90 -0.14 7.68
C SER A 143 -2.20 -0.59 7.03
N VAL A 144 -3.29 -0.02 7.52
CA VAL A 144 -4.59 -0.01 6.86
C VAL A 144 -4.78 1.37 6.28
N ASP A 145 -5.23 1.46 5.06
CA ASP A 145 -5.46 2.73 4.38
C ASP A 145 -6.84 2.79 3.72
N TRP A 146 -7.33 4.00 3.61
CA TRP A 146 -8.46 4.39 2.79
C TRP A 146 -7.97 5.38 1.76
N THR A 147 -8.17 5.05 0.49
CA THR A 147 -7.64 5.86 -0.62
C THR A 147 -8.76 6.15 -1.63
N PRO A 148 -9.66 7.10 -1.34
CA PRO A 148 -10.70 7.50 -2.30
C PRO A 148 -10.09 8.15 -3.53
N VAL A 149 -10.69 7.88 -4.70
CA VAL A 149 -10.30 8.48 -5.98
C VAL A 149 -11.51 9.16 -6.60
N PHE A 150 -11.34 10.42 -7.00
CA PHE A 150 -12.35 11.25 -7.62
C PHE A 150 -11.86 11.76 -8.98
N GLY A 151 -12.66 11.61 -10.02
CA GLY A 151 -12.30 12.10 -11.33
C GLY A 151 -13.17 11.56 -12.47
N PRO A 152 -12.89 11.96 -13.70
CA PRO A 152 -13.59 11.44 -14.87
C PRO A 152 -13.19 10.01 -15.17
N GLY A 153 -14.18 9.20 -15.46
CA GLY A 153 -14.03 7.85 -16.00
C GLY A 153 -14.55 7.82 -17.45
N PHE A 154 -13.87 7.05 -18.27
CA PHE A 154 -14.16 6.87 -19.70
C PHE A 154 -14.49 5.41 -19.94
N VAL A 155 -15.62 5.14 -20.58
CA VAL A 155 -16.02 3.81 -21.00
C VAL A 155 -16.05 3.78 -22.54
N TYR A 156 -15.29 2.87 -23.12
CA TYR A 156 -15.20 2.68 -24.56
C TYR A 156 -16.06 1.47 -24.94
N ALA A 157 -17.27 1.72 -25.48
CA ALA A 157 -18.10 0.70 -26.09
C ALA A 157 -18.08 0.86 -27.61
N LYS A 158 -18.33 -0.22 -28.38
CA LYS A 158 -18.31 -0.20 -29.85
C LYS A 158 -19.06 1.03 -30.43
N GLY A 159 -18.28 2.06 -30.84
CA GLY A 159 -18.79 3.27 -31.47
C GLY A 159 -19.29 4.39 -30.55
N TYR A 160 -19.17 4.25 -29.22
CA TYR A 160 -19.60 5.28 -28.27
C TYR A 160 -18.59 5.42 -27.16
N THR A 161 -18.22 6.66 -26.86
CA THR A 161 -17.46 7.03 -25.65
C THR A 161 -18.41 7.66 -24.66
N HIS A 162 -18.60 7.03 -23.51
CA HIS A 162 -19.37 7.62 -22.44
C HIS A 162 -18.41 8.18 -21.38
N THR A 163 -18.53 9.47 -21.11
CA THR A 163 -17.76 10.12 -20.04
C THR A 163 -18.67 10.30 -18.84
N GLY A 164 -18.36 9.61 -17.77
CA GLY A 164 -19.05 9.77 -16.50
C GLY A 164 -18.18 10.55 -15.52
N PHE A 165 -18.81 11.38 -14.72
CA PHE A 165 -18.19 12.02 -13.57
C PHE A 165 -18.76 11.36 -12.31
N PRO A 166 -18.21 10.29 -11.82
CA PRO A 166 -18.52 9.85 -10.48
C PRO A 166 -17.26 9.68 -9.64
N SER A 167 -17.45 9.60 -8.36
CA SER A 167 -16.55 8.99 -7.42
C SER A 167 -16.09 7.63 -7.94
N LEU A 168 -14.90 7.57 -8.53
CA LEU A 168 -14.43 6.37 -9.20
C LEU A 168 -14.21 5.20 -8.25
N ASN A 169 -13.82 5.48 -7.02
CA ASN A 169 -13.63 4.46 -6.01
C ASN A 169 -13.58 5.07 -4.60
N ILE A 170 -14.71 5.43 -4.04
CA ILE A 170 -14.76 5.98 -2.65
C ILE A 170 -14.40 4.89 -1.63
N ALA A 171 -14.79 3.65 -1.86
CA ALA A 171 -14.61 2.54 -0.92
C ALA A 171 -13.29 1.79 -1.14
N ASN A 172 -12.21 2.49 -1.52
CA ASN A 172 -10.91 1.88 -1.76
C ASN A 172 -10.13 1.74 -0.44
N PHE A 173 -10.41 0.68 0.30
CA PHE A 173 -9.68 0.29 1.50
C PHE A 173 -8.60 -0.74 1.14
N GLY A 174 -7.50 -0.73 1.89
CA GLY A 174 -6.42 -1.69 1.72
C GLY A 174 -5.59 -1.88 2.97
N VAL A 175 -4.82 -2.95 2.95
CA VAL A 175 -3.79 -3.26 3.95
C VAL A 175 -2.46 -3.31 3.23
N SER A 176 -1.49 -2.58 3.75
CA SER A 176 -0.14 -2.50 3.18
C SER A 176 0.88 -3.09 4.13
N ALA A 177 1.84 -3.80 3.56
CA ALA A 177 3.04 -4.26 4.26
C ALA A 177 4.25 -3.80 3.45
N VAL A 178 5.11 -2.98 4.04
CA VAL A 178 6.30 -2.44 3.38
C VAL A 178 7.55 -2.70 4.22
N TYR A 179 8.64 -3.02 3.55
CA TYR A 179 9.97 -3.16 4.12
C TYR A 179 10.72 -1.85 3.93
N CYS A 180 11.34 -1.36 5.01
CA CYS A 180 12.05 -0.09 5.06
C CYS A 180 13.58 -0.31 5.02
N PHE A 181 14.30 0.43 4.19
CA PHE A 181 15.77 0.34 4.03
C PHE A 181 16.43 1.68 3.72
#